data_3dfe0aaaeb05dd0dfc5d698727cc7ed8
#
_entry.id   3dfe0aaaeb05dd0dfc5d698727cc7ed8
#
_cell.length_a   1.000
_cell.length_b   1.000
_cell.length_c   1.000
_cell.angle_alpha   90.00
_cell.angle_beta   90.00
_cell.angle_gamma   90.00
#
_symmetry.space_group_name_H-M   'P 1'
#
loop_
_entity.id
_entity.type
_entity.pdbx_description
1 polymer ?
#
loop_
_entity_poly.entity_id
_entity_poly.type
_entity_poly.pdbx_seq_one_letter_code
_entity_poly.pdbx_strand_id
1 'polypeptide(L)'
;LPRKKIVTIVLVSALAVAAVVVGYVAFSAPDPARQRLTANSASYTVALRLQRWATGDNTVDVEVFRRDHGPVEVDRLALEAAMPRMGHATSQLKAESVGPGQFHATGELFPMSGVWELSVRLHGKEGTELTTVTVPVSAG
;
A
#
# COMPACT_ATOMS: atom_id res chain seq x y z
N LEU A 1 -32.20 -36.91 27.06
CA LEU A 1 -32.47 -35.47 26.94
C LEU A 1 -33.73 -35.20 26.10
N PRO A 2 -34.66 -34.38 26.60
CA PRO A 2 -35.86 -34.06 25.86
C PRO A 2 -35.49 -33.33 24.56
N ARG A 3 -36.14 -33.70 23.47
CA ARG A 3 -35.88 -33.16 22.11
C ARG A 3 -35.80 -31.62 22.07
N LYS A 4 -36.59 -30.92 22.88
CA LYS A 4 -36.56 -29.46 22.97
C LYS A 4 -35.24 -28.91 23.49
N LYS A 5 -34.60 -29.57 24.48
CA LYS A 5 -33.29 -29.15 25.01
C LYS A 5 -32.14 -29.37 23.98
N ILE A 6 -32.23 -30.48 23.22
CA ILE A 6 -31.24 -30.77 22.18
C ILE A 6 -31.32 -29.73 21.06
N VAL A 7 -32.53 -29.39 20.62
CA VAL A 7 -32.76 -28.35 19.58
C VAL A 7 -32.26 -26.98 20.04
N THR A 8 -32.49 -26.63 21.30
CA THR A 8 -32.00 -25.35 21.88
C THR A 8 -30.48 -25.30 21.92
N ILE A 9 -29.81 -26.38 22.35
CA ILE A 9 -28.34 -26.46 22.40
C ILE A 9 -27.74 -26.38 21.01
N VAL A 10 -28.31 -27.04 20.02
CA VAL A 10 -27.83 -27.00 18.63
C VAL A 10 -28.01 -25.60 18.02
N LEU A 11 -29.14 -24.94 18.30
CA LEU A 11 -29.39 -23.57 17.84
C LEU A 11 -28.41 -22.56 18.47
N VAL A 12 -28.15 -22.64 19.75
CA VAL A 12 -27.20 -21.75 20.44
C VAL A 12 -25.76 -21.98 19.97
N SER A 13 -25.36 -23.22 19.75
CA SER A 13 -24.02 -23.53 19.23
C SER A 13 -23.85 -23.06 17.77
N ALA A 14 -24.88 -23.20 16.92
CA ALA A 14 -24.86 -22.70 15.53
C ALA A 14 -24.76 -21.17 15.49
N LEU A 15 -25.47 -20.46 16.35
CA LEU A 15 -25.41 -19.00 16.47
C LEU A 15 -24.03 -18.53 16.95
N ALA A 16 -23.43 -19.21 17.91
CA ALA A 16 -22.09 -18.89 18.41
C ALA A 16 -21.02 -19.08 17.33
N VAL A 17 -21.08 -20.17 16.57
CA VAL A 17 -20.16 -20.42 15.45
C VAL A 17 -20.34 -19.38 14.34
N ALA A 18 -21.57 -19.02 13.99
CA ALA A 18 -21.85 -17.98 13.01
C ALA A 18 -21.29 -16.62 13.45
N ALA A 19 -21.45 -16.24 14.71
CA ALA A 19 -20.89 -15.00 15.24
C ALA A 19 -19.36 -14.96 15.20
N VAL A 20 -18.69 -16.07 15.50
CA VAL A 20 -17.23 -16.18 15.42
C VAL A 20 -16.75 -16.09 13.97
N VAL A 21 -17.43 -16.74 13.03
CA VAL A 21 -17.07 -16.69 11.61
C VAL A 21 -17.26 -15.29 11.03
N VAL A 22 -18.38 -14.63 11.35
CA VAL A 22 -18.63 -13.25 10.91
C VAL A 22 -17.60 -12.30 11.51
N GLY A 23 -17.26 -12.44 12.80
CA GLY A 23 -16.22 -11.65 13.46
C GLY A 23 -14.84 -11.87 12.83
N TYR A 24 -14.48 -13.10 12.51
CA TYR A 24 -13.21 -13.43 11.86
C TYR A 24 -13.12 -12.86 10.44
N VAL A 25 -14.18 -13.00 9.63
CA VAL A 25 -14.22 -12.46 8.27
C VAL A 25 -14.18 -10.94 8.28
N ALA A 26 -14.90 -10.28 9.18
CA ALA A 26 -14.89 -8.82 9.31
C ALA A 26 -13.51 -8.29 9.77
N PHE A 27 -12.82 -9.01 10.65
CA PHE A 27 -11.48 -8.64 11.13
C PHE A 27 -10.38 -8.95 10.12
N SER A 28 -10.56 -9.95 9.26
CA SER A 28 -9.61 -10.38 8.24
C SER A 28 -9.87 -9.76 6.86
N ALA A 29 -10.93 -8.96 6.70
CA ALA A 29 -11.18 -8.24 5.47
C ALA A 29 -10.02 -7.27 5.19
N PRO A 30 -9.38 -7.32 4.00
CA PRO A 30 -8.37 -6.34 3.64
C PRO A 30 -8.99 -4.96 3.72
N ASP A 31 -8.34 -4.06 4.45
CA ASP A 31 -8.75 -2.66 4.50
C ASP A 31 -8.61 -2.06 3.09
N PRO A 32 -9.71 -1.72 2.40
CA PRO A 32 -9.64 -1.17 1.05
C PRO A 32 -8.89 0.17 1.00
N ALA A 33 -8.74 0.85 2.14
CA ALA A 33 -7.97 2.08 2.26
C ALA A 33 -6.44 1.85 2.24
N ARG A 34 -5.98 0.61 2.39
CA ARG A 34 -4.56 0.24 2.39
C ARG A 34 -4.21 -0.67 1.22
N GLN A 35 -4.55 -0.26 0.02
CA GLN A 35 -4.15 -1.03 -1.16
C GLN A 35 -2.63 -0.96 -1.33
N ARG A 36 -2.04 -2.13 -1.52
CA ARG A 36 -0.62 -2.30 -1.79
C ARG A 36 -0.40 -2.32 -3.29
N LEU A 37 0.47 -1.44 -3.76
CA LEU A 37 0.97 -1.45 -5.13
C LEU A 37 2.34 -2.09 -5.16
N THR A 38 2.61 -2.86 -6.20
CA THR A 38 3.92 -3.47 -6.41
C THR A 38 4.43 -3.11 -7.80
N ALA A 39 5.67 -2.69 -7.86
CA ALA A 39 6.36 -2.39 -9.10
C ALA A 39 7.77 -2.99 -9.09
N ASN A 40 8.29 -3.29 -10.27
CA ASN A 40 9.61 -3.87 -10.43
C ASN A 40 10.50 -2.93 -11.23
N SER A 41 11.74 -2.81 -10.79
CA SER A 41 12.85 -2.25 -11.56
C SER A 41 13.81 -3.37 -11.98
N ALA A 42 14.96 -3.03 -12.53
CA ALA A 42 15.94 -4.03 -12.95
C ALA A 42 16.40 -4.91 -11.77
N SER A 43 16.74 -4.30 -10.64
CA SER A 43 17.33 -4.98 -9.48
C SER A 43 16.39 -5.12 -8.29
N TYR A 44 15.31 -4.32 -8.24
CA TYR A 44 14.44 -4.22 -7.07
C TYR A 44 12.98 -4.50 -7.36
N THR A 45 12.29 -5.02 -6.36
CA THR A 45 10.83 -5.01 -6.25
C THR A 45 10.45 -3.99 -5.18
N VAL A 46 9.55 -3.09 -5.53
CA VAL A 46 9.09 -2.02 -4.66
C VAL A 46 7.63 -2.23 -4.34
N ALA A 47 7.30 -2.27 -3.06
CA ALA A 47 5.93 -2.32 -2.57
C ALA A 47 5.56 -0.99 -1.92
N LEU A 48 4.49 -0.40 -2.40
CA LEU A 48 3.98 0.89 -1.95
C LEU A 48 2.65 0.70 -1.22
N ARG A 49 2.50 1.35 -0.08
CA ARG A 49 1.24 1.46 0.65
C ARG A 49 0.89 2.93 0.79
N LEU A 50 -0.13 3.37 0.10
CA LEU A 50 -0.70 4.69 0.27
C LEU A 50 -1.79 4.63 1.34
N GLN A 51 -1.75 5.57 2.27
CA GLN A 51 -2.79 5.68 3.29
C GLN A 51 -4.14 6.08 2.68
N ARG A 52 -4.11 6.92 1.66
CA ARG A 52 -5.30 7.38 0.95
C ARG A 52 -5.02 7.47 -0.55
N TRP A 53 -6.01 7.11 -1.34
CA TRP A 53 -6.00 7.28 -2.79
C TRP A 53 -6.81 8.52 -3.16
N ALA A 54 -6.49 9.63 -2.53
CA ALA A 54 -7.23 10.86 -2.59
C ALA A 54 -6.29 12.07 -2.62
N THR A 55 -6.82 13.21 -3.02
CA THR A 55 -6.13 14.50 -2.99
C THR A 55 -5.79 14.94 -1.56
N GLY A 56 -4.81 15.83 -1.43
CA GLY A 56 -4.32 16.36 -0.16
C GLY A 56 -3.14 15.60 0.42
N ASP A 57 -2.88 15.82 1.70
CA ASP A 57 -1.77 15.17 2.39
C ASP A 57 -1.93 13.65 2.41
N ASN A 58 -0.86 12.98 2.05
CA ASN A 58 -0.78 11.53 1.96
C ASN A 58 0.42 11.00 2.73
N THR A 59 0.28 9.78 3.21
CA THR A 59 1.36 9.01 3.80
C THR A 59 1.62 7.81 2.93
N VAL A 60 2.89 7.60 2.58
CA VAL A 60 3.33 6.49 1.74
C VAL A 60 4.41 5.72 2.46
N ASP A 61 4.17 4.44 2.68
CA ASP A 61 5.18 3.50 3.14
C ASP A 61 5.71 2.71 1.95
N VAL A 62 7.03 2.63 1.84
CA VAL A 62 7.71 1.96 0.75
C VAL A 62 8.61 0.87 1.30
N GLU A 63 8.42 -0.34 0.82
CA GLU A 63 9.29 -1.48 1.08
C GLU A 63 10.04 -1.84 -0.19
N VAL A 64 11.35 -1.95 -0.09
CA VAL A 64 12.23 -2.29 -1.20
C VAL A 64 12.86 -3.65 -0.95
N PHE A 65 12.80 -4.53 -1.94
CA PHE A 65 13.40 -5.86 -1.91
C PHE A 65 14.33 -6.03 -3.10
N ARG A 66 15.49 -6.63 -2.90
CA ARG A 66 16.32 -7.07 -4.03
C ARG A 66 15.72 -8.31 -4.67
N ARG A 67 15.74 -8.36 -6.00
CA ARG A 67 15.23 -9.50 -6.76
C ARG A 67 16.09 -10.75 -6.61
N ASP A 68 17.37 -10.58 -6.28
CA ASP A 68 18.32 -11.66 -6.02
C ASP A 68 18.35 -12.12 -4.54
N HIS A 69 17.42 -11.59 -3.72
CA HIS A 69 17.34 -11.81 -2.27
C HIS A 69 18.56 -11.36 -1.46
N GLY A 70 19.44 -10.55 -2.07
CA GLY A 70 20.56 -9.91 -1.39
C GLY A 70 20.13 -8.75 -0.47
N PRO A 71 21.09 -8.13 0.24
CA PRO A 71 20.82 -6.97 1.07
C PRO A 71 20.40 -5.75 0.23
N VAL A 72 19.47 -4.96 0.73
CA VAL A 72 19.03 -3.73 0.08
C VAL A 72 20.05 -2.62 0.40
N GLU A 73 20.67 -2.08 -0.63
CA GLU A 73 21.65 -1.00 -0.54
C GLU A 73 21.12 0.27 -1.24
N VAL A 74 19.96 0.74 -0.82
CA VAL A 74 19.35 1.99 -1.29
C VAL A 74 19.55 3.06 -0.24
N ASP A 75 20.26 4.13 -0.61
CA ASP A 75 20.59 5.22 0.30
C ASP A 75 19.51 6.30 0.34
N ARG A 76 18.89 6.56 -0.80
CA ARG A 76 17.85 7.59 -0.96
C ARG A 76 16.73 7.08 -1.85
N LEU A 77 15.53 7.48 -1.50
CA LEU A 77 14.33 7.19 -2.27
C LEU A 77 13.50 8.47 -2.42
N ALA A 78 13.07 8.75 -3.62
CA ALA A 78 12.17 9.85 -3.92
C ALA A 78 10.93 9.36 -4.65
N LEU A 79 9.80 9.95 -4.33
CA LEU A 79 8.52 9.74 -4.99
C LEU A 79 8.21 10.96 -5.86
N GLU A 80 7.79 10.74 -7.08
CA GLU A 80 7.38 11.79 -8.02
C GLU A 80 6.04 11.41 -8.62
N ALA A 81 5.06 12.30 -8.49
CA ALA A 81 3.75 12.13 -9.08
C ALA A 81 3.61 13.03 -10.33
N ALA A 82 3.16 12.45 -11.42
CA ALA A 82 2.90 13.15 -12.66
C ALA A 82 1.53 12.75 -13.22
N MET A 83 0.84 13.70 -13.83
CA MET A 83 -0.39 13.43 -14.56
C MET A 83 -0.08 13.49 -16.07
N PRO A 84 -0.01 12.34 -16.78
CA PRO A 84 0.48 12.30 -18.17
C PRO A 84 -0.34 13.15 -19.13
N ARG A 85 -1.65 13.22 -18.91
CA ARG A 85 -2.57 14.01 -19.76
C ARG A 85 -2.39 15.52 -19.65
N MET A 86 -1.81 16.00 -18.56
CA MET A 86 -1.60 17.42 -18.27
C MET A 86 -0.18 17.87 -18.56
N GLY A 87 0.74 16.94 -18.83
CA GLY A 87 2.14 17.25 -19.17
C GLY A 87 2.96 17.86 -18.02
N HIS A 88 2.45 17.85 -16.81
CA HIS A 88 3.11 18.46 -15.65
C HIS A 88 3.50 17.39 -14.62
N ALA A 89 4.79 17.34 -14.27
CA ALA A 89 5.22 16.75 -13.02
C ALA A 89 4.88 17.74 -11.91
N THR A 90 4.09 17.33 -10.94
CA THR A 90 3.48 18.28 -10.01
C THR A 90 3.99 18.20 -8.59
N SER A 91 4.47 17.05 -8.13
CA SER A 91 4.97 16.94 -6.77
C SER A 91 6.06 15.89 -6.63
N GLN A 92 6.99 16.20 -5.77
CA GLN A 92 8.09 15.32 -5.43
C GLN A 92 8.24 15.25 -3.91
N LEU A 93 8.28 14.04 -3.36
CA LEU A 93 8.53 13.80 -1.95
C LEU A 93 9.80 12.99 -1.77
N LYS A 94 10.63 13.41 -0.84
CA LYS A 94 11.75 12.60 -0.35
C LYS A 94 11.22 11.66 0.72
N ALA A 95 11.54 10.38 0.60
CA ALA A 95 11.22 9.40 1.62
C ALA A 95 12.38 9.26 2.59
N GLU A 96 12.06 9.18 3.88
CA GLU A 96 13.02 8.94 4.94
C GLU A 96 13.19 7.44 5.18
N SER A 97 14.42 7.00 5.37
CA SER A 97 14.71 5.62 5.74
C SER A 97 14.29 5.37 7.19
N VAL A 98 13.44 4.37 7.39
CA VAL A 98 12.97 3.94 8.73
C VAL A 98 13.47 2.55 9.11
N GLY A 99 14.25 1.93 8.24
CA GLY A 99 14.86 0.62 8.44
C GLY A 99 15.49 0.12 7.15
N PRO A 100 16.17 -1.03 7.14
CA PRO A 100 16.74 -1.62 5.93
C PRO A 100 15.67 -1.86 4.88
N GLY A 101 15.76 -1.19 3.73
CA GLY A 101 14.78 -1.30 2.65
C GLY A 101 13.38 -0.76 2.98
N GLN A 102 13.24 0.01 4.06
CA GLN A 102 11.97 0.59 4.49
C GLN A 102 12.06 2.11 4.49
N PHE A 103 11.11 2.75 3.83
CA PHE A 103 11.05 4.19 3.66
C PHE A 103 9.65 4.71 3.96
N HIS A 104 9.59 5.94 4.43
CA HIS A 104 8.36 6.64 4.78
C HIS A 104 8.37 8.05 4.21
N ALA A 105 7.26 8.45 3.59
CA ALA A 105 7.08 9.79 3.07
C ALA A 105 5.71 10.34 3.45
N THR A 106 5.67 11.63 3.76
CA THR A 106 4.42 12.34 4.07
C THR A 106 4.41 13.68 3.34
N GLY A 107 3.29 14.04 2.76
CA GLY A 107 3.09 15.30 2.07
C GLY A 107 2.03 15.22 0.98
N GLU A 108 1.83 16.31 0.29
CA GLU A 108 0.89 16.38 -0.81
C GLU A 108 1.50 15.78 -2.09
N LEU A 109 1.01 14.62 -2.50
CA LEU A 109 1.40 13.96 -3.75
C LEU A 109 0.44 14.25 -4.90
N PHE A 110 -0.85 14.37 -4.60
CA PHE A 110 -1.90 14.47 -5.60
C PHE A 110 -2.71 15.74 -5.38
N PRO A 111 -2.38 16.85 -6.05
CA PRO A 111 -3.11 18.11 -5.88
C PRO A 111 -4.52 18.10 -6.51
N MET A 112 -4.82 17.16 -7.39
CA MET A 112 -6.13 17.02 -8.01
C MET A 112 -6.51 15.56 -8.23
N SER A 113 -7.80 15.28 -8.38
CA SER A 113 -8.30 13.95 -8.73
C SER A 113 -7.97 13.59 -10.18
N GLY A 114 -7.84 12.32 -10.47
CA GLY A 114 -7.53 11.81 -11.79
C GLY A 114 -6.62 10.59 -11.75
N VAL A 115 -6.08 10.23 -12.91
CA VAL A 115 -5.14 9.12 -13.05
C VAL A 115 -3.73 9.67 -13.05
N TRP A 116 -2.94 9.24 -12.08
CA TRP A 116 -1.58 9.67 -11.85
C TRP A 116 -0.59 8.55 -12.12
N GLU A 117 0.59 8.91 -12.56
CA GLU A 117 1.78 8.06 -12.55
C GLU A 117 2.62 8.42 -11.33
N LEU A 118 2.82 7.46 -10.45
CA LEU A 118 3.69 7.58 -9.29
C LEU A 118 4.99 6.85 -9.59
N SER A 119 6.07 7.60 -9.72
CA SER A 119 7.41 7.10 -9.97
C SER A 119 8.19 7.02 -8.66
N VAL A 120 8.89 5.92 -8.48
CA VAL A 120 9.80 5.68 -7.36
C VAL A 120 11.22 5.69 -7.91
N ARG A 121 12.02 6.63 -7.44
CA ARG A 121 13.43 6.76 -7.81
C ARG A 121 14.29 6.25 -6.67
N LEU A 122 15.05 5.20 -6.95
CA LEU A 122 15.92 4.52 -6.00
C LEU A 122 17.37 4.90 -6.30
N HIS A 123 18.07 5.45 -5.34
CA HIS A 123 19.50 5.75 -5.42
C HIS A 123 20.27 4.80 -4.52
N GLY A 124 21.11 4.00 -5.10
CA GLY A 124 21.94 3.04 -4.38
C GLY A 124 23.39 3.06 -4.88
N LYS A 125 24.21 2.18 -4.36
CA LYS A 125 25.62 2.07 -4.71
C LYS A 125 25.86 1.73 -6.19
N GLU A 126 24.93 0.99 -6.78
CA GLU A 126 25.02 0.54 -8.18
C GLU A 126 24.43 1.55 -9.17
N GLY A 127 23.91 2.68 -8.69
CA GLY A 127 23.33 3.75 -9.51
C GLY A 127 21.88 4.07 -9.15
N THR A 128 21.18 4.65 -10.10
CA THR A 128 19.78 5.07 -9.94
C THR A 128 18.86 4.20 -10.77
N GLU A 129 17.82 3.68 -10.14
CA GLU A 129 16.73 2.96 -10.82
C GLU A 129 15.40 3.69 -10.65
N LEU A 130 14.54 3.54 -11.63
CA LEU A 130 13.21 4.14 -11.65
C LEU A 130 12.17 3.05 -11.90
N THR A 131 11.09 3.09 -11.15
CA THR A 131 9.89 2.28 -11.43
C THR A 131 8.65 3.15 -11.28
N THR A 132 7.59 2.82 -12.02
CA THR A 132 6.37 3.64 -12.08
C THR A 132 5.13 2.77 -11.92
N VAL A 133 4.17 3.27 -11.17
CA VAL A 133 2.84 2.66 -11.02
C VAL A 133 1.76 3.69 -11.34
N THR A 134 0.62 3.20 -11.82
CA THR A 134 -0.55 4.03 -12.08
C THR A 134 -1.47 4.04 -10.86
N VAL A 135 -1.87 5.23 -10.44
CA VAL A 135 -2.69 5.45 -9.24
C VAL A 135 -3.94 6.23 -9.62
N PRO A 136 -5.14 5.65 -9.49
CA PRO A 136 -6.38 6.41 -9.58
C PRO A 136 -6.62 7.18 -8.28
N VAL A 137 -6.77 8.49 -8.37
CA VAL A 137 -6.91 9.41 -7.24
C VAL A 137 -8.29 10.03 -7.25
N SER A 138 -9.01 9.92 -6.13
CA SER A 138 -10.31 10.56 -5.92
C SER A 138 -10.15 11.92 -5.22
N ALA A 139 -11.19 12.75 -5.29
CA ALA A 139 -11.26 13.95 -4.47
C ALA A 139 -11.34 13.55 -2.98
N GLY A 140 -10.52 14.17 -2.18
CA GLY A 140 -10.45 13.93 -0.73
C GLY A 140 -11.51 14.65 0.08
#